data_69320a24e0959534809f7bed221c1ef5
#
_entry.id   69320a24e0959534809f7bed221c1ef5
#
_cell.length_a   1.000
_cell.length_b   1.000
_cell.length_c   1.000
_cell.angle_alpha   90.00
_cell.angle_beta   90.00
_cell.angle_gamma   90.00
#
_symmetry.space_group_name_H-M   'P 1'
#
loop_
_entity.id
_entity.type
_entity.pdbx_description
1 polymer ?
#
loop_
_entity_poly.entity_id
_entity_poly.type
_entity_poly.pdbx_seq_one_letter_code
_entity_poly.pdbx_strand_id
1 'polypeptide(L)'
;TLLTYHIAKESIRKGEKVLILHCAPLNSGHKILMEEYGWSIHMPKYAPNTTDFDLIIIDEAQRMYPYQFDKYIEEVRTFNKKCIFSYDENQYLRDNEKNYHTKERIEKELSCTPYKLTDKIRTNKEIAYFIRQLFNLKKNISNIDYPNIELTYCKNYFSAKSLLQELSKKNWKVPNYTPGTRSTFHYEAYLSGDTECAHSVVGQEFDNVVIVIDDSFKYNSQGDLIADNT
;
A
#
# COMPACT_ATOMS: atom_id res chain seq x y z
N THR A 1 7.48 -0.81 4.10
CA THR A 1 7.23 0.30 5.06
C THR A 1 7.80 0.03 6.45
N LEU A 2 7.38 -1.01 7.23
CA LEU A 2 7.84 -1.21 8.61
C LEU A 2 9.37 -1.33 8.74
N LEU A 3 10.01 -2.12 7.89
CA LEU A 3 11.47 -2.28 7.88
C LEU A 3 12.18 -0.97 7.53
N THR A 4 11.69 -0.22 6.55
CA THR A 4 12.29 1.07 6.15
C THR A 4 12.23 2.10 7.27
N TYR A 5 11.14 2.13 8.04
CA TYR A 5 11.00 3.00 9.21
C TYR A 5 11.89 2.55 10.36
N HIS A 6 12.07 1.24 10.56
CA HIS A 6 13.03 0.74 11.53
C HIS A 6 14.48 1.15 11.19
N ILE A 7 14.86 1.03 9.93
CA ILE A 7 16.17 1.48 9.45
C ILE A 7 16.33 2.99 9.65
N ALA A 8 15.29 3.79 9.30
CA ALA A 8 15.30 5.23 9.55
C ALA A 8 15.55 5.56 11.02
N LYS A 9 14.83 4.90 11.93
CA LYS A 9 14.98 5.06 13.38
C LYS A 9 16.41 4.78 13.85
N GLU A 10 17.00 3.68 13.38
CA GLU A 10 18.36 3.31 13.77
C GLU A 10 19.41 4.28 13.20
N SER A 11 19.21 4.78 11.96
CA SER A 11 20.09 5.79 11.37
C SER A 11 19.99 7.12 12.11
N ILE A 12 18.80 7.59 12.44
CA ILE A 12 18.59 8.81 13.24
C ILE A 12 19.26 8.66 14.63
N ARG A 13 19.15 7.49 15.28
CA ARG A 13 19.83 7.23 16.58
C ARG A 13 21.35 7.31 16.48
N LYS A 14 21.92 7.03 15.31
CA LYS A 14 23.36 7.18 15.04
C LYS A 14 23.77 8.59 14.65
N GLY A 15 22.84 9.55 14.64
CA GLY A 15 23.07 10.94 14.29
C GLY A 15 23.01 11.24 12.79
N GLU A 16 22.61 10.29 11.96
CA GLU A 16 22.42 10.53 10.52
C GLU A 16 21.13 11.35 10.27
N LYS A 17 21.20 12.30 9.36
CA LYS A 17 20.03 13.02 8.85
C LYS A 17 19.34 12.15 7.80
N VAL A 18 18.10 11.76 8.09
CA VAL A 18 17.33 10.84 7.24
C VAL A 18 16.15 11.58 6.59
N LEU A 19 16.03 11.45 5.28
CA LEU A 19 14.87 11.88 4.50
C LEU A 19 14.06 10.66 4.08
N ILE A 20 12.77 10.65 4.40
CA ILE A 20 11.83 9.63 3.93
C ILE A 20 10.92 10.26 2.87
N LEU A 21 10.96 9.71 1.67
CA LEU A 21 10.07 10.04 0.56
C LEU A 21 8.98 8.96 0.50
N HIS A 22 7.80 9.26 1.04
CA HIS A 22 6.67 8.34 1.00
C HIS A 22 5.83 8.60 -0.26
N CYS A 23 5.77 7.62 -1.17
CA CYS A 23 5.12 7.76 -2.48
C CYS A 23 3.60 7.51 -2.43
N ALA A 24 2.96 7.78 -1.29
CA ALA A 24 1.52 7.76 -1.07
C ALA A 24 1.10 8.93 -0.17
N PRO A 25 -0.21 9.21 0.01
CA PRO A 25 -0.66 10.22 0.95
C PRO A 25 -0.17 9.95 2.37
N LEU A 26 0.28 11.02 3.06
CA LEU A 26 0.73 10.91 4.44
C LEU A 26 -0.48 10.69 5.37
N ASN A 27 -0.36 9.71 6.26
CA ASN A 27 -1.37 9.39 7.26
C ASN A 27 -1.06 10.02 8.63
N SER A 28 -1.93 9.77 9.63
CA SER A 28 -1.76 10.28 10.98
C SER A 28 -0.47 9.82 11.65
N GLY A 29 -0.03 8.58 11.41
CA GLY A 29 1.24 8.06 11.94
C GLY A 29 2.45 8.82 11.42
N HIS A 30 2.47 9.19 10.14
CA HIS A 30 3.50 10.05 9.58
C HIS A 30 3.55 11.42 10.25
N LYS A 31 2.36 12.02 10.48
CA LYS A 31 2.27 13.33 11.15
C LYS A 31 2.82 13.28 12.57
N ILE A 32 2.50 12.24 13.35
CA ILE A 32 3.04 12.03 14.69
C ILE A 32 4.58 11.93 14.62
N LEU A 33 5.13 11.14 13.70
CA LEU A 33 6.58 11.02 13.55
C LEU A 33 7.25 12.35 13.21
N MET A 34 6.62 13.18 12.40
CA MET A 34 7.13 14.51 12.03
C MET A 34 7.01 15.50 13.19
N GLU A 35 5.87 15.58 13.84
CA GLU A 35 5.53 16.59 14.85
C GLU A 35 6.18 16.29 16.20
N GLU A 36 6.15 15.03 16.67
CA GLU A 36 6.63 14.65 17.98
C GLU A 36 8.11 14.21 17.99
N TYR A 37 8.56 13.60 16.88
CA TYR A 37 9.91 13.03 16.79
C TYR A 37 10.84 13.76 15.82
N GLY A 38 10.35 14.78 15.13
CA GLY A 38 11.15 15.60 14.23
C GLY A 38 11.66 14.87 12.98
N TRP A 39 10.97 13.80 12.55
CA TRP A 39 11.37 13.07 11.34
C TRP A 39 11.08 13.88 10.08
N SER A 40 11.97 13.79 9.10
CA SER A 40 11.75 14.41 7.79
C SER A 40 11.05 13.42 6.85
N ILE A 41 9.71 13.48 6.79
CA ILE A 41 8.88 12.62 5.94
C ILE A 41 8.09 13.50 4.98
N HIS A 42 8.25 13.26 3.68
CA HIS A 42 7.61 14.08 2.64
C HIS A 42 7.08 13.23 1.49
N MET A 43 6.06 13.71 0.84
CA MET A 43 5.73 13.21 -0.50
C MET A 43 6.78 13.70 -1.50
N PRO A 44 7.15 12.92 -2.52
CA PRO A 44 8.22 13.29 -3.47
C PRO A 44 8.08 14.68 -4.09
N LYS A 45 6.84 15.14 -4.30
CA LYS A 45 6.55 16.46 -4.87
C LYS A 45 6.96 17.63 -3.96
N TYR A 46 6.96 17.41 -2.65
CA TYR A 46 7.14 18.46 -1.63
C TYR A 46 8.41 18.26 -0.81
N ALA A 47 9.32 17.41 -1.27
CA ALA A 47 10.53 17.11 -0.54
C ALA A 47 11.51 18.28 -0.53
N PRO A 48 12.25 18.44 0.57
CA PRO A 48 13.36 19.39 0.63
C PRO A 48 14.53 18.93 -0.25
N ASN A 49 15.60 19.71 -0.30
CA ASN A 49 16.81 19.35 -1.02
C ASN A 49 17.47 18.13 -0.38
N THR A 50 17.78 17.13 -1.18
CA THR A 50 18.38 15.87 -0.72
C THR A 50 19.82 16.03 -0.24
N THR A 51 20.53 17.09 -0.64
CA THR A 51 21.92 17.34 -0.24
C THR A 51 22.13 17.46 1.26
N ASP A 52 21.08 17.88 1.99
CA ASP A 52 21.13 18.10 3.44
C ASP A 52 21.00 16.81 4.28
N PHE A 53 20.82 15.68 3.60
CA PHE A 53 20.58 14.39 4.24
C PHE A 53 21.69 13.37 3.95
N ASP A 54 21.94 12.50 4.91
CA ASP A 54 22.94 11.41 4.81
C ASP A 54 22.33 10.15 4.21
N LEU A 55 21.05 9.89 4.51
CA LEU A 55 20.29 8.73 4.04
C LEU A 55 18.96 9.19 3.45
N ILE A 56 18.65 8.70 2.25
CA ILE A 56 17.36 8.89 1.58
C ILE A 56 16.65 7.55 1.54
N ILE A 57 15.42 7.50 2.04
CA ILE A 57 14.56 6.31 1.98
C ILE A 57 13.36 6.63 1.09
N ILE A 58 13.19 5.88 0.02
CA ILE A 58 12.05 6.02 -0.89
C ILE A 58 11.12 4.83 -0.65
N ASP A 59 10.01 5.10 0.05
CA ASP A 59 9.03 4.10 0.42
C ASP A 59 7.86 4.08 -0.57
N GLU A 60 7.35 2.89 -0.90
CA GLU A 60 6.32 2.67 -1.92
C GLU A 60 6.76 3.16 -3.32
N ALA A 61 8.02 2.93 -3.66
CA ALA A 61 8.68 3.48 -4.85
C ALA A 61 7.98 3.10 -6.17
N GLN A 62 7.21 2.00 -6.25
CA GLN A 62 6.42 1.61 -7.42
C GLN A 62 5.38 2.66 -7.82
N ARG A 63 5.05 3.60 -6.92
CA ARG A 63 4.07 4.67 -7.15
C ARG A 63 4.69 6.00 -7.57
N MET A 64 6.02 6.09 -7.54
CA MET A 64 6.74 7.31 -7.92
C MET A 64 6.60 7.56 -9.42
N TYR A 65 6.26 8.79 -9.80
CA TYR A 65 6.21 9.15 -11.21
C TYR A 65 7.61 9.07 -11.86
N PRO A 66 7.71 8.67 -13.13
CA PRO A 66 9.01 8.52 -13.81
C PRO A 66 9.91 9.75 -13.70
N TYR A 67 9.39 10.95 -13.90
CA TYR A 67 10.16 12.19 -13.80
C TYR A 67 10.70 12.47 -12.38
N GLN A 68 9.96 12.06 -11.35
CA GLN A 68 10.43 12.15 -9.96
C GLN A 68 11.52 11.12 -9.70
N PHE A 69 11.34 9.92 -10.21
CA PHE A 69 12.34 8.87 -10.12
C PHE A 69 13.66 9.31 -10.76
N ASP A 70 13.62 9.85 -12.00
CA ASP A 70 14.79 10.38 -12.70
C ASP A 70 15.54 11.42 -11.85
N LYS A 71 14.80 12.37 -11.30
CA LYS A 71 15.38 13.42 -10.43
C LYS A 71 16.13 12.80 -9.24
N TYR A 72 15.49 11.91 -8.49
CA TYR A 72 16.11 11.35 -7.27
C TYR A 72 17.26 10.41 -7.57
N ILE A 73 17.21 9.64 -8.66
CA ILE A 73 18.33 8.82 -9.12
C ILE A 73 19.54 9.70 -9.47
N GLU A 74 19.31 10.78 -10.20
CA GLU A 74 20.37 11.73 -10.56
C GLU A 74 20.99 12.36 -9.32
N GLU A 75 20.18 12.81 -8.37
CA GLU A 75 20.66 13.38 -7.09
C GLU A 75 21.46 12.37 -6.27
N VAL A 76 20.97 11.13 -6.13
CA VAL A 76 21.66 10.06 -5.41
C VAL A 76 23.05 9.77 -6.03
N ARG A 77 23.12 9.73 -7.37
CA ARG A 77 24.38 9.49 -8.08
C ARG A 77 25.33 10.68 -7.97
N THR A 78 24.85 11.87 -8.25
CA THR A 78 25.67 13.10 -8.28
C THR A 78 26.29 13.39 -6.92
N PHE A 79 25.55 13.18 -5.85
CA PHE A 79 25.99 13.49 -4.49
C PHE A 79 26.46 12.26 -3.72
N ASN A 80 26.54 11.09 -4.38
CA ASN A 80 26.93 9.81 -3.78
C ASN A 80 26.20 9.51 -2.46
N LYS A 81 24.87 9.69 -2.45
CA LYS A 81 24.03 9.53 -1.25
C LYS A 81 23.70 8.07 -1.00
N LYS A 82 23.61 7.68 0.28
CA LYS A 82 23.01 6.42 0.66
C LYS A 82 21.52 6.46 0.33
N CYS A 83 21.01 5.46 -0.37
CA CYS A 83 19.59 5.40 -0.73
C CYS A 83 19.03 3.99 -0.54
N ILE A 84 17.81 3.91 -0.03
CA ILE A 84 17.05 2.67 0.14
C ILE A 84 15.72 2.83 -0.59
N PHE A 85 15.39 1.86 -1.42
CA PHE A 85 14.09 1.76 -2.09
C PHE A 85 13.28 0.63 -1.47
N SER A 86 12.03 0.91 -1.12
CA SER A 86 11.04 -0.10 -0.74
C SER A 86 9.94 -0.09 -1.79
N TYR A 87 9.62 -1.24 -2.37
CA TYR A 87 8.58 -1.37 -3.37
C TYR A 87 7.93 -2.77 -3.32
N ASP A 88 6.68 -2.84 -3.79
CA ASP A 88 5.94 -4.08 -3.97
C ASP A 88 5.29 -4.10 -5.37
N GLU A 89 5.74 -5.01 -6.22
CA GLU A 89 5.25 -5.17 -7.60
C GLU A 89 3.80 -5.69 -7.69
N ASN A 90 3.21 -6.11 -6.59
CA ASN A 90 1.83 -6.59 -6.54
C ASN A 90 0.86 -5.55 -5.97
N GLN A 91 1.34 -4.37 -5.55
CA GLN A 91 0.54 -3.31 -4.94
C GLN A 91 0.44 -2.06 -5.82
N TYR A 92 0.04 -2.24 -7.05
CA TYR A 92 -0.31 -1.12 -7.93
C TYR A 92 -1.73 -0.64 -7.63
N LEU A 93 -1.90 0.68 -7.53
CA LEU A 93 -3.21 1.33 -7.37
C LEU A 93 -3.73 1.95 -8.66
N ARG A 94 -2.85 2.19 -9.61
CA ARG A 94 -3.17 2.74 -10.93
C ARG A 94 -2.59 1.84 -12.01
N ASP A 95 -3.32 1.66 -13.09
CA ASP A 95 -2.87 0.80 -14.20
C ASP A 95 -1.55 1.26 -14.82
N ASN A 96 -1.31 2.56 -14.86
CA ASN A 96 -0.08 3.11 -15.41
C ASN A 96 1.17 2.89 -14.51
N GLU A 97 1.00 2.58 -13.23
CA GLU A 97 2.13 2.29 -12.34
C GLU A 97 2.91 1.06 -12.80
N LYS A 98 2.23 0.08 -13.40
CA LYS A 98 2.87 -1.11 -14.01
C LYS A 98 3.86 -0.75 -15.12
N ASN A 99 3.58 0.34 -15.84
CA ASN A 99 4.41 0.80 -16.96
C ASN A 99 5.61 1.63 -16.52
N TYR A 100 5.77 1.90 -15.21
CA TYR A 100 6.92 2.66 -14.72
C TYR A 100 8.18 1.82 -14.62
N HIS A 101 8.05 0.50 -14.64
CA HIS A 101 9.18 -0.45 -14.58
C HIS A 101 10.16 -0.13 -13.44
N THR A 102 9.64 0.27 -12.29
CA THR A 102 10.42 0.82 -11.18
C THR A 102 11.51 -0.15 -10.70
N LYS A 103 11.18 -1.43 -10.61
CA LYS A 103 12.15 -2.46 -10.18
C LYS A 103 13.33 -2.56 -11.15
N GLU A 104 13.02 -2.78 -12.42
CA GLU A 104 14.04 -2.94 -13.47
C GLU A 104 14.92 -1.70 -13.56
N ARG A 105 14.33 -0.54 -13.35
CA ARG A 105 15.04 0.73 -13.32
C ARG A 105 15.97 0.84 -12.11
N ILE A 106 15.50 0.49 -10.90
CA ILE A 106 16.34 0.49 -9.70
C ILE A 106 17.53 -0.46 -9.88
N GLU A 107 17.29 -1.69 -10.31
CA GLU A 107 18.32 -2.70 -10.51
C GLU A 107 19.35 -2.28 -11.56
N LYS A 108 18.89 -1.77 -12.70
CA LYS A 108 19.75 -1.36 -13.82
C LYS A 108 20.52 -0.07 -13.52
N GLU A 109 19.83 0.93 -13.00
CA GLU A 109 20.40 2.27 -12.88
C GLU A 109 21.27 2.44 -11.62
N LEU A 110 21.01 1.69 -10.56
CA LEU A 110 21.77 1.78 -9.31
C LEU A 110 22.69 0.58 -9.08
N SER A 111 22.66 -0.42 -9.96
CA SER A 111 23.46 -1.67 -9.84
C SER A 111 23.32 -2.31 -8.44
N CYS A 112 22.13 -2.23 -7.84
CA CYS A 112 21.86 -2.77 -6.52
C CYS A 112 21.17 -4.13 -6.61
N THR A 113 21.46 -5.00 -5.63
CA THR A 113 20.77 -6.28 -5.50
C THR A 113 19.56 -6.12 -4.58
N PRO A 114 18.34 -6.46 -5.03
CA PRO A 114 17.16 -6.34 -4.20
C PRO A 114 17.17 -7.38 -3.09
N TYR A 115 16.80 -6.96 -1.88
CA TYR A 115 16.49 -7.86 -0.78
C TYR A 115 15.00 -8.15 -0.75
N LYS A 116 14.63 -9.41 -0.97
CA LYS A 116 13.23 -9.83 -0.98
C LYS A 116 12.79 -10.25 0.41
N LEU A 117 11.79 -9.55 0.95
CA LEU A 117 11.09 -9.98 2.16
C LEU A 117 10.15 -11.12 1.81
N THR A 118 10.33 -12.27 2.45
CA THR A 118 9.54 -13.48 2.20
C THR A 118 8.47 -13.70 3.25
N ASP A 119 8.67 -13.17 4.46
CA ASP A 119 7.75 -13.36 5.58
C ASP A 119 6.72 -12.24 5.65
N LYS A 120 5.46 -12.63 5.79
CA LYS A 120 4.34 -11.71 6.05
C LYS A 120 4.27 -11.43 7.55
N ILE A 121 4.87 -10.33 7.97
CA ILE A 121 4.96 -9.96 9.39
C ILE A 121 3.67 -9.28 9.89
N ARG A 122 2.86 -8.71 8.97
CA ARG A 122 1.73 -7.83 9.32
C ARG A 122 0.38 -8.53 9.46
N THR A 123 0.23 -9.74 8.99
CA THR A 123 -1.05 -10.45 9.04
C THR A 123 -0.86 -11.84 9.62
N ASN A 124 -1.88 -12.33 10.30
CA ASN A 124 -1.93 -13.72 10.75
C ASN A 124 -1.81 -14.66 9.54
N LYS A 125 -1.27 -15.86 9.78
CA LYS A 125 -1.05 -16.84 8.69
C LYS A 125 -2.35 -17.17 7.96
N GLU A 126 -3.44 -17.38 8.69
CA GLU A 126 -4.76 -17.70 8.13
C GLU A 126 -5.31 -16.56 7.26
N ILE A 127 -5.19 -15.31 7.68
CA ILE A 127 -5.60 -14.14 6.87
C ILE A 127 -4.75 -14.06 5.59
N ALA A 128 -3.44 -14.29 5.71
CA ALA A 128 -2.55 -14.28 4.55
C ALA A 128 -2.88 -15.39 3.55
N TYR A 129 -3.27 -16.57 4.05
CA TYR A 129 -3.69 -17.69 3.21
C TYR A 129 -5.05 -17.44 2.56
N PHE A 130 -6.03 -16.94 3.33
CA PHE A 130 -7.33 -16.56 2.80
C PHE A 130 -7.22 -15.55 1.68
N ILE A 131 -6.47 -14.46 1.87
CA ILE A 131 -6.24 -13.44 0.85
C ILE A 131 -5.62 -14.06 -0.41
N ARG A 132 -4.63 -14.96 -0.24
CA ARG A 132 -4.00 -15.64 -1.39
C ARG A 132 -5.00 -16.50 -2.16
N GLN A 133 -5.87 -17.21 -1.46
CA GLN A 133 -6.90 -18.04 -2.06
C GLN A 133 -8.02 -17.20 -2.68
N LEU A 134 -8.41 -16.10 -2.03
CA LEU A 134 -9.36 -15.14 -2.57
C LEU A 134 -8.89 -14.56 -3.90
N PHE A 135 -7.62 -14.22 -4.02
CA PHE A 135 -7.08 -13.69 -5.28
C PHE A 135 -6.81 -14.76 -6.34
N ASN A 136 -6.66 -16.02 -5.96
CA ASN A 136 -6.52 -17.12 -6.93
C ASN A 136 -7.00 -18.45 -6.34
N LEU A 137 -8.14 -18.94 -6.83
CA LEU A 137 -8.78 -20.18 -6.37
C LEU A 137 -7.96 -21.46 -6.63
N LYS A 138 -7.05 -21.46 -7.60
CA LYS A 138 -6.21 -22.63 -7.93
C LYS A 138 -5.01 -22.78 -7.02
N LYS A 139 -4.72 -21.83 -6.17
CA LYS A 139 -3.66 -21.96 -5.17
C LYS A 139 -4.13 -22.88 -4.07
N ASN A 140 -3.73 -24.14 -4.19
CA ASN A 140 -4.04 -25.19 -3.20
C ASN A 140 -3.41 -24.82 -1.85
N ILE A 141 -4.26 -24.63 -0.84
CA ILE A 141 -3.86 -24.33 0.52
C ILE A 141 -4.37 -25.50 1.37
N SER A 142 -3.49 -26.08 2.16
CA SER A 142 -3.83 -27.12 3.14
C SER A 142 -5.00 -26.68 4.02
N ASN A 143 -5.77 -27.62 4.56
CA ASN A 143 -6.85 -27.37 5.50
C ASN A 143 -6.39 -26.49 6.64
N ILE A 144 -6.83 -25.24 6.61
CA ILE A 144 -6.52 -24.22 7.62
C ILE A 144 -7.86 -23.68 8.11
N ASP A 145 -8.01 -23.60 9.42
CA ASP A 145 -9.12 -22.91 10.03
C ASP A 145 -8.92 -21.40 9.90
N TYR A 146 -10.02 -20.68 9.69
CA TYR A 146 -10.03 -19.22 9.52
C TYR A 146 -10.78 -18.51 10.67
N PRO A 147 -10.33 -18.61 11.93
CA PRO A 147 -11.06 -18.11 13.09
C PRO A 147 -11.23 -16.58 13.11
N ASN A 148 -10.39 -15.87 12.36
CA ASN A 148 -10.42 -14.40 12.27
C ASN A 148 -11.03 -13.89 10.95
N ILE A 149 -11.76 -14.75 10.23
CA ILE A 149 -12.39 -14.37 8.96
C ILE A 149 -13.85 -14.77 9.00
N GLU A 150 -14.72 -13.82 8.71
CA GLU A 150 -16.14 -14.01 8.57
C GLU A 150 -16.59 -13.65 7.15
N LEU A 151 -17.40 -14.51 6.54
CA LEU A 151 -18.03 -14.30 5.26
C LEU A 151 -19.52 -14.14 5.46
N THR A 152 -20.04 -12.96 5.22
CA THR A 152 -21.46 -12.66 5.34
C THR A 152 -22.08 -12.43 3.97
N TYR A 153 -23.08 -13.22 3.61
CA TYR A 153 -23.86 -13.02 2.40
C TYR A 153 -24.96 -11.98 2.63
N CYS A 154 -24.94 -10.95 1.82
CA CYS A 154 -25.98 -9.93 1.81
C CYS A 154 -26.87 -10.10 0.58
N LYS A 155 -28.22 -10.17 0.81
CA LYS A 155 -29.19 -10.38 -0.27
C LYS A 155 -29.23 -9.27 -1.32
N ASN A 156 -28.91 -8.07 -0.91
CA ASN A 156 -28.91 -6.89 -1.77
C ASN A 156 -28.01 -5.78 -1.22
N TYR A 157 -27.81 -4.76 -2.01
CA TYR A 157 -27.04 -3.56 -1.70
C TYR A 157 -27.42 -2.90 -0.37
N PHE A 158 -28.74 -2.76 -0.07
CA PHE A 158 -29.19 -2.07 1.14
C PHE A 158 -28.77 -2.84 2.41
N SER A 159 -28.90 -4.16 2.41
CA SER A 159 -28.47 -4.98 3.54
C SER A 159 -26.94 -4.94 3.74
N ALA A 160 -26.16 -4.96 2.67
CA ALA A 160 -24.72 -4.80 2.75
C ALA A 160 -24.33 -3.42 3.33
N LYS A 161 -24.92 -2.35 2.82
CA LYS A 161 -24.66 -0.99 3.31
C LYS A 161 -25.02 -0.82 4.78
N SER A 162 -26.17 -1.36 5.21
CA SER A 162 -26.57 -1.33 6.61
C SER A 162 -25.57 -2.07 7.52
N LEU A 163 -25.11 -3.24 7.10
CA LEU A 163 -24.09 -4.00 7.83
C LEU A 163 -22.78 -3.21 7.94
N LEU A 164 -22.30 -2.61 6.85
CA LEU A 164 -21.10 -1.78 6.87
C LEU A 164 -21.23 -0.60 7.86
N GLN A 165 -22.39 0.06 7.89
CA GLN A 165 -22.65 1.14 8.84
C GLN A 165 -22.65 0.68 10.30
N GLU A 166 -23.21 -0.50 10.58
CA GLU A 166 -23.19 -1.08 11.93
C GLU A 166 -21.78 -1.45 12.37
N LEU A 167 -20.99 -2.06 11.47
CA LEU A 167 -19.61 -2.45 11.75
C LEU A 167 -18.74 -1.22 11.96
N SER A 168 -18.92 -0.17 11.15
CA SER A 168 -18.21 1.11 11.32
C SER A 168 -18.47 1.71 12.71
N LYS A 169 -19.71 1.68 13.23
CA LYS A 169 -20.05 2.11 14.61
C LYS A 169 -19.35 1.26 15.69
N LYS A 170 -18.97 0.04 15.36
CA LYS A 170 -18.21 -0.87 16.25
C LYS A 170 -16.69 -0.76 16.04
N ASN A 171 -16.20 0.32 15.45
CA ASN A 171 -14.79 0.59 15.15
C ASN A 171 -14.16 -0.38 14.13
N TRP A 172 -14.94 -1.03 13.30
CA TRP A 172 -14.41 -1.72 12.15
C TRP A 172 -13.99 -0.73 11.07
N LYS A 173 -12.85 -0.95 10.46
CA LYS A 173 -12.43 -0.18 9.31
C LYS A 173 -13.20 -0.62 8.07
N VAL A 174 -13.86 0.33 7.42
CA VAL A 174 -14.63 0.14 6.19
C VAL A 174 -13.96 0.97 5.08
N PRO A 175 -12.85 0.49 4.48
CA PRO A 175 -12.23 1.23 3.40
C PRO A 175 -13.12 1.21 2.17
N ASN A 176 -13.26 2.37 1.54
CA ASN A 176 -13.96 2.50 0.27
C ASN A 176 -13.06 2.08 -0.89
N TYR A 177 -13.65 1.59 -1.96
CA TYR A 177 -12.97 1.55 -3.24
C TYR A 177 -12.62 2.97 -3.69
N THR A 178 -11.53 3.12 -4.43
CA THR A 178 -11.17 4.43 -4.97
C THR A 178 -12.16 4.81 -6.07
N PRO A 179 -12.90 5.93 -5.94
CA PRO A 179 -13.86 6.36 -6.93
C PRO A 179 -13.19 6.62 -8.29
N GLY A 180 -13.88 6.27 -9.37
CA GLY A 180 -13.45 6.61 -10.72
C GLY A 180 -13.54 8.11 -10.96
N THR A 181 -12.54 8.69 -11.65
CA THR A 181 -12.56 10.13 -12.00
C THR A 181 -13.36 10.43 -13.25
N ARG A 182 -13.65 9.42 -14.08
CA ARG A 182 -14.31 9.58 -15.38
C ARG A 182 -15.55 8.71 -15.56
N SER A 183 -15.74 7.72 -14.73
CA SER A 183 -16.87 6.80 -14.76
C SER A 183 -17.23 6.38 -13.35
N THR A 184 -18.53 6.11 -13.13
CA THR A 184 -19.02 5.58 -11.85
C THR A 184 -19.09 4.07 -11.97
N PHE A 185 -18.52 3.36 -11.01
CA PHE A 185 -18.55 1.91 -10.94
C PHE A 185 -19.59 1.44 -9.91
N HIS A 186 -20.14 0.23 -10.10
CA HIS A 186 -21.15 -0.36 -9.21
C HIS A 186 -20.71 -0.40 -7.75
N TYR A 187 -19.45 -0.75 -7.49
CA TYR A 187 -18.90 -0.82 -6.13
C TYR A 187 -18.79 0.55 -5.42
N GLU A 188 -18.92 1.67 -6.14
CA GLU A 188 -18.98 3.00 -5.53
C GLU A 188 -20.29 3.22 -4.76
N ALA A 189 -21.33 2.41 -5.03
CA ALA A 189 -22.58 2.46 -4.30
C ALA A 189 -22.45 2.16 -2.80
N TYR A 190 -21.41 1.40 -2.42
CA TYR A 190 -21.13 1.06 -1.02
C TYR A 190 -20.35 2.14 -0.27
N LEU A 191 -20.04 3.27 -0.88
CA LEU A 191 -19.34 4.36 -0.22
C LEU A 191 -20.02 4.70 1.10
N SER A 192 -19.30 4.52 2.19
CA SER A 192 -19.70 4.99 3.52
C SER A 192 -19.33 6.47 3.66
N GLY A 193 -19.79 7.12 4.74
CA GLY A 193 -19.35 8.49 5.05
C GLY A 193 -17.85 8.60 5.41
N ASP A 194 -17.16 7.47 5.56
CA ASP A 194 -15.71 7.42 5.75
C ASP A 194 -15.03 7.66 4.39
N THR A 195 -14.21 8.68 4.31
CA THR A 195 -13.54 9.10 3.07
C THR A 195 -12.28 8.29 2.75
N GLU A 196 -11.89 7.35 3.62
CA GLU A 196 -10.69 6.56 3.40
C GLU A 196 -10.90 5.50 2.33
N CYS A 197 -9.99 5.48 1.38
CA CYS A 197 -9.97 4.55 0.26
C CYS A 197 -8.62 3.81 0.19
N ALA A 198 -8.46 2.91 -0.77
CA ALA A 198 -7.23 2.14 -0.94
C ALA A 198 -5.95 3.00 -0.95
N HIS A 199 -6.00 4.23 -1.47
CA HIS A 199 -4.85 5.14 -1.49
C HIS A 199 -4.49 5.70 -0.11
N SER A 200 -5.48 5.96 0.73
CA SER A 200 -5.25 6.57 2.05
C SER A 200 -4.88 5.56 3.14
N VAL A 201 -5.22 4.27 2.96
CA VAL A 201 -4.91 3.22 3.94
C VAL A 201 -3.56 2.54 3.73
N VAL A 202 -2.81 2.96 2.72
CA VAL A 202 -1.48 2.40 2.43
C VAL A 202 -0.55 2.54 3.63
N GLY A 203 0.10 1.42 3.98
CA GLY A 203 1.04 1.38 5.11
C GLY A 203 0.38 1.38 6.49
N GLN A 204 -0.96 1.40 6.58
CA GLN A 204 -1.70 1.33 7.83
C GLN A 204 -2.07 -0.12 8.20
N GLU A 205 -2.31 -0.33 9.49
CA GLU A 205 -2.77 -1.59 10.07
C GLU A 205 -4.04 -1.30 10.89
N PHE A 206 -4.99 -2.22 10.85
CA PHE A 206 -6.28 -2.10 11.53
C PHE A 206 -6.61 -3.41 12.23
N ASP A 207 -7.20 -3.34 13.41
CA ASP A 207 -7.60 -4.53 14.19
C ASP A 207 -8.72 -5.30 13.48
N ASN A 208 -9.68 -4.57 12.90
CA ASN A 208 -10.81 -5.16 12.20
C ASN A 208 -11.07 -4.41 10.91
N VAL A 209 -11.24 -5.16 9.82
CA VAL A 209 -11.51 -4.62 8.48
C VAL A 209 -12.68 -5.35 7.86
N VAL A 210 -13.57 -4.64 7.22
CA VAL A 210 -14.64 -5.20 6.40
C VAL A 210 -14.61 -4.61 5.01
N ILE A 211 -14.75 -5.44 3.99
CA ILE A 211 -14.86 -5.05 2.59
C ILE A 211 -16.07 -5.72 1.96
N VAL A 212 -16.63 -5.10 0.93
CA VAL A 212 -17.66 -5.69 0.08
C VAL A 212 -17.03 -6.25 -1.18
N ILE A 213 -17.48 -7.43 -1.58
CA ILE A 213 -17.19 -8.02 -2.88
C ILE A 213 -18.55 -8.33 -3.52
N ASP A 214 -18.85 -7.74 -4.64
CA ASP A 214 -20.11 -7.90 -5.37
C ASP A 214 -19.87 -8.47 -6.78
N ASP A 215 -20.86 -8.41 -7.63
CA ASP A 215 -20.83 -8.92 -9.01
C ASP A 215 -19.91 -8.12 -9.95
N SER A 216 -19.34 -6.99 -9.48
CA SER A 216 -18.24 -6.32 -10.18
C SER A 216 -16.92 -7.12 -10.15
N PHE A 217 -16.89 -8.22 -9.42
CA PHE A 217 -15.73 -9.11 -9.32
C PHE A 217 -16.08 -10.51 -9.78
N LYS A 218 -15.19 -11.10 -10.57
CA LYS A 218 -15.35 -12.49 -11.06
C LYS A 218 -14.01 -13.21 -11.13
N TYR A 219 -14.06 -14.54 -11.18
CA TYR A 219 -12.88 -15.35 -11.42
C TYR A 219 -12.72 -15.64 -12.90
N ASN A 220 -11.52 -15.43 -13.42
CA ASN A 220 -11.15 -15.80 -14.79
C ASN A 220 -10.89 -17.33 -14.91
N SER A 221 -10.58 -17.80 -16.12
CA SER A 221 -10.26 -19.22 -16.38
C SER A 221 -9.00 -19.72 -15.68
N GLN A 222 -8.09 -18.82 -15.32
CA GLN A 222 -6.90 -19.11 -14.53
C GLN A 222 -7.19 -19.16 -13.02
N GLY A 223 -8.41 -18.80 -12.60
CA GLY A 223 -8.82 -18.75 -11.20
C GLY A 223 -8.41 -17.47 -10.49
N ASP A 224 -7.95 -16.45 -11.20
CA ASP A 224 -7.63 -15.15 -10.63
C ASP A 224 -8.88 -14.29 -10.47
N LEU A 225 -9.01 -13.63 -9.32
CA LEU A 225 -10.06 -12.63 -9.07
C LEU A 225 -9.74 -11.38 -9.88
N ILE A 226 -10.67 -10.99 -10.74
CA ILE A 226 -10.56 -9.79 -11.58
C ILE A 226 -11.78 -8.90 -11.40
N ALA A 227 -11.60 -7.58 -11.57
CA ALA A 227 -12.73 -6.66 -11.67
C ALA A 227 -13.38 -6.80 -13.06
N ASP A 228 -14.71 -6.85 -13.10
CA ASP A 228 -15.50 -6.80 -14.31
C ASP A 228 -15.83 -5.34 -14.63
N ASN A 229 -15.13 -4.78 -15.58
CA ASN A 229 -15.30 -3.39 -16.02
C ASN A 229 -16.37 -3.25 -17.12
N THR A 230 -17.33 -4.18 -17.21
CA THR A 230 -18.42 -4.09 -18.20
C THR A 230 -19.57 -3.21 -17.74
#